data_92e9d2ec43a4885a730255dbca3a4939
#
_entry.id   92e9d2ec43a4885a730255dbca3a4939
#
_cell.length_a   1.000
_cell.length_b   1.000
_cell.length_c   1.000
_cell.angle_alpha   90.00
_cell.angle_beta   90.00
_cell.angle_gamma   90.00
#
_symmetry.space_group_name_H-M   'P 1'
#
loop_
_entity.id
_entity.type
_entity.pdbx_description
1 polymer ?
#
loop_
_entity_poly.entity_id
_entity_poly.type
_entity_poly.pdbx_seq_one_letter_code
_entity_poly.pdbx_strand_id
1 'polypeptide(L)'
;MYRLVCVSTIAAFLGSALVGQQPDPKVATLSRAEQTFIQDASKPNQDEIAMGRLAQKSSNPQVKSYGDKLVADHTSVQKELESLAAAKGVTLETYDATSSSEYNRLSAMTGAAFDRSFAARAVRDHQKAISMYTGALRNAHDPELRTYINNTLPHLRMHLTEAEMLERGLGKG
;
A
#
# COMPACT_ATOMS: atom_id res chain seq x y z
N MET A 1 16.86 -89.50 21.62
CA MET A 1 16.98 -88.79 20.36
C MET A 1 16.38 -87.40 20.54
N TYR A 2 17.20 -86.43 20.89
CA TYR A 2 16.76 -85.00 21.08
C TYR A 2 17.16 -84.20 19.86
N ARG A 3 16.16 -83.62 19.16
CA ARG A 3 16.40 -82.67 18.05
C ARG A 3 16.51 -81.24 18.61
N LEU A 4 17.68 -80.70 18.41
CA LEU A 4 17.93 -79.29 18.69
C LEU A 4 17.27 -78.42 17.61
N VAL A 5 16.40 -77.51 18.00
CA VAL A 5 15.83 -76.52 17.10
C VAL A 5 16.59 -75.24 17.34
N CYS A 6 17.39 -74.81 16.33
CA CYS A 6 18.04 -73.57 16.30
C CYS A 6 17.01 -72.49 15.94
N VAL A 7 16.77 -71.53 16.87
CA VAL A 7 15.95 -70.36 16.61
C VAL A 7 16.93 -69.21 16.24
N SER A 8 16.92 -68.86 14.97
CA SER A 8 17.68 -67.67 14.48
C SER A 8 16.87 -66.42 14.74
N THR A 9 17.36 -65.59 15.63
CA THR A 9 16.83 -64.24 15.89
C THR A 9 17.36 -63.27 14.82
N ILE A 10 16.46 -62.79 13.96
CA ILE A 10 16.73 -61.73 13.02
C ILE A 10 16.56 -60.40 13.74
N ALA A 11 17.65 -59.69 14.00
CA ALA A 11 17.62 -58.31 14.53
C ALA A 11 17.31 -57.36 13.36
N ALA A 12 16.10 -56.77 13.38
CA ALA A 12 15.72 -55.69 12.46
C ALA A 12 16.34 -54.40 12.93
N PHE A 13 17.34 -53.90 12.19
CA PHE A 13 17.84 -52.56 12.35
C PHE A 13 16.83 -51.56 11.76
N LEU A 14 16.06 -50.89 12.62
CA LEU A 14 15.29 -49.67 12.26
C LEU A 14 16.26 -48.50 12.08
N GLY A 15 16.68 -48.27 10.85
CA GLY A 15 17.41 -47.09 10.47
C GLY A 15 16.47 -45.87 10.54
N SER A 16 16.56 -45.07 11.58
CA SER A 16 15.93 -43.76 11.64
C SER A 16 16.57 -42.84 10.60
N ALA A 17 15.89 -42.66 9.47
CA ALA A 17 16.28 -41.60 8.51
C ALA A 17 16.07 -40.25 9.20
N LEU A 18 17.18 -39.58 9.53
CA LEU A 18 17.17 -38.16 9.82
C LEU A 18 16.71 -37.42 8.56
N VAL A 19 15.41 -37.09 8.52
CA VAL A 19 14.90 -36.12 7.56
C VAL A 19 15.57 -34.80 7.91
N GLY A 20 16.61 -34.46 7.16
CA GLY A 20 17.24 -33.15 7.24
C GLY A 20 16.18 -32.11 6.99
N GLN A 21 15.85 -31.34 8.02
CA GLN A 21 15.00 -30.17 7.94
C GLN A 21 15.71 -29.19 7.00
N GLN A 22 15.20 -29.05 5.75
CA GLN A 22 15.66 -27.96 4.88
C GLN A 22 15.40 -26.66 5.63
N PRO A 23 16.40 -25.75 5.70
CA PRO A 23 16.16 -24.44 6.27
C PRO A 23 15.04 -23.80 5.45
N ASP A 24 14.00 -23.32 6.15
CA ASP A 24 12.94 -22.51 5.54
C ASP A 24 13.58 -21.45 4.64
N PRO A 25 13.02 -21.21 3.44
CA PRO A 25 13.51 -20.14 2.59
C PRO A 25 13.47 -18.88 3.45
N LYS A 26 14.65 -18.29 3.73
CA LYS A 26 14.76 -17.04 4.48
C LYS A 26 13.76 -16.08 3.88
N VAL A 27 12.69 -15.78 4.61
CA VAL A 27 11.86 -14.60 4.32
C VAL A 27 12.84 -13.45 4.27
N ALA A 28 13.06 -12.90 3.09
CA ALA A 28 14.00 -11.82 2.91
C ALA A 28 13.57 -10.69 3.85
N THR A 29 14.40 -10.39 4.84
CA THR A 29 14.10 -9.32 5.78
C THR A 29 14.17 -8.01 5.03
N LEU A 30 13.09 -7.21 5.12
CA LEU A 30 13.09 -5.87 4.53
C LEU A 30 14.28 -5.04 5.01
N SER A 31 14.92 -4.34 4.11
CA SER A 31 15.87 -3.29 4.47
C SER A 31 15.16 -2.18 5.26
N ARG A 32 15.92 -1.37 6.00
CA ARG A 32 15.35 -0.23 6.73
C ARG A 32 14.62 0.74 5.80
N ALA A 33 15.16 0.98 4.59
CA ALA A 33 14.53 1.86 3.61
C ALA A 33 13.18 1.32 3.12
N GLU A 34 13.05 0.01 2.94
CA GLU A 34 11.79 -0.63 2.56
C GLU A 34 10.76 -0.56 3.69
N GLN A 35 11.17 -0.79 4.94
CA GLN A 35 10.30 -0.63 6.11
C GLN A 35 9.81 0.80 6.24
N THR A 36 10.71 1.78 6.13
CA THR A 36 10.37 3.21 6.17
C THR A 36 9.40 3.58 5.06
N PHE A 37 9.60 3.09 3.82
CA PHE A 37 8.66 3.36 2.73
C PHE A 37 7.26 2.82 3.03
N ILE A 38 7.14 1.59 3.55
CA ILE A 38 5.83 1.00 3.91
C ILE A 38 5.13 1.87 4.96
N GLN A 39 5.86 2.35 5.96
CA GLN A 39 5.32 3.25 6.99
C GLN A 39 4.90 4.61 6.41
N ASP A 40 5.77 5.23 5.62
CA ASP A 40 5.55 6.57 5.06
C ASP A 40 4.44 6.60 4.00
N ALA A 41 4.17 5.49 3.30
CA ALA A 41 3.13 5.41 2.28
C ALA A 41 1.71 5.46 2.86
N SER A 42 1.52 5.06 4.11
CA SER A 42 0.18 4.95 4.73
C SER A 42 -0.49 6.30 4.94
N LYS A 43 0.24 7.28 5.48
CA LYS A 43 -0.33 8.59 5.83
C LYS A 43 -0.83 9.38 4.61
N PRO A 44 -0.04 9.60 3.55
CA PRO A 44 -0.53 10.29 2.36
C PRO A 44 -1.74 9.59 1.74
N ASN A 45 -1.74 8.26 1.75
CA ASN A 45 -2.85 7.49 1.20
C ASN A 45 -4.16 7.70 1.98
N GLN A 46 -4.09 7.75 3.31
CA GLN A 46 -5.23 8.09 4.17
C GLN A 46 -5.69 9.55 4.00
N ASP A 47 -4.74 10.48 3.78
CA ASP A 47 -5.06 11.87 3.44
C ASP A 47 -5.89 11.95 2.14
N GLU A 48 -5.52 11.19 1.09
CA GLU A 48 -6.27 11.16 -0.17
C GLU A 48 -7.68 10.61 -0.01
N ILE A 49 -7.89 9.57 0.82
CA ILE A 49 -9.22 9.07 1.17
C ILE A 49 -10.07 10.16 1.84
N ALA A 50 -9.50 10.86 2.82
CA ALA A 50 -10.22 11.91 3.55
C ALA A 50 -10.57 13.10 2.63
N MET A 51 -9.65 13.51 1.77
CA MET A 51 -9.86 14.59 0.80
C MET A 51 -10.86 14.22 -0.28
N GLY A 52 -10.83 12.97 -0.76
CA GLY A 52 -11.84 12.44 -1.67
C GLY A 52 -13.24 12.53 -1.07
N ARG A 53 -13.39 12.21 0.22
CA ARG A 53 -14.68 12.35 0.94
C ARG A 53 -15.15 13.81 1.06
N LEU A 54 -14.24 14.78 1.15
CA LEU A 54 -14.62 16.19 1.07
C LEU A 54 -15.10 16.54 -0.35
N ALA A 55 -14.39 16.09 -1.37
CA ALA A 55 -14.73 16.34 -2.76
C ALA A 55 -16.09 15.73 -3.17
N GLN A 56 -16.49 14.62 -2.59
CA GLN A 56 -17.83 14.02 -2.79
C GLN A 56 -18.97 14.96 -2.43
N LYS A 57 -18.72 15.98 -1.59
CA LYS A 57 -19.72 16.98 -1.17
C LYS A 57 -19.75 18.19 -2.10
N SER A 58 -18.86 18.28 -3.09
CA SER A 58 -18.87 19.38 -4.05
C SER A 58 -20.13 19.35 -4.91
N SER A 59 -20.64 20.53 -5.26
CA SER A 59 -21.71 20.68 -6.24
C SER A 59 -21.21 20.56 -7.69
N ASN A 60 -19.89 20.61 -7.90
CA ASN A 60 -19.28 20.40 -9.22
C ASN A 60 -19.20 18.89 -9.50
N PRO A 61 -19.90 18.39 -10.55
CA PRO A 61 -19.94 16.96 -10.81
C PRO A 61 -18.58 16.33 -11.16
N GLN A 62 -17.66 17.09 -11.75
CA GLN A 62 -16.32 16.61 -12.07
C GLN A 62 -15.47 16.44 -10.81
N VAL A 63 -15.54 17.40 -9.89
CA VAL A 63 -14.86 17.33 -8.58
C VAL A 63 -15.39 16.16 -7.76
N LYS A 64 -16.74 16.00 -7.73
CA LYS A 64 -17.38 14.88 -7.04
C LYS A 64 -16.95 13.54 -7.62
N SER A 65 -16.98 13.37 -8.94
CA SER A 65 -16.59 12.12 -9.61
C SER A 65 -15.13 11.77 -9.35
N TYR A 66 -14.24 12.77 -9.37
CA TYR A 66 -12.84 12.57 -9.04
C TYR A 66 -12.66 12.17 -7.57
N GLY A 67 -13.42 12.79 -6.66
CA GLY A 67 -13.46 12.41 -5.25
C GLY A 67 -13.93 10.97 -5.02
N ASP A 68 -14.97 10.52 -5.73
CA ASP A 68 -15.46 9.14 -5.67
C ASP A 68 -14.34 8.14 -6.09
N LYS A 69 -13.62 8.45 -7.17
CA LYS A 69 -12.50 7.65 -7.63
C LYS A 69 -11.35 7.59 -6.60
N LEU A 70 -10.95 8.73 -6.05
CA LEU A 70 -9.90 8.77 -5.03
C LEU A 70 -10.26 7.88 -3.82
N VAL A 71 -11.50 7.99 -3.32
CA VAL A 71 -11.93 7.16 -2.18
C VAL A 71 -11.87 5.67 -2.51
N ALA A 72 -12.35 5.27 -3.68
CA ALA A 72 -12.38 3.86 -4.08
C ALA A 72 -10.96 3.30 -4.22
N ASP A 73 -10.13 3.95 -5.03
CA ASP A 73 -8.80 3.45 -5.39
C ASP A 73 -7.83 3.50 -4.19
N HIS A 74 -7.80 4.63 -3.45
CA HIS A 74 -6.92 4.74 -2.29
C HIS A 74 -7.36 3.85 -1.12
N THR A 75 -8.65 3.52 -0.99
CA THR A 75 -9.10 2.51 -0.01
C THR A 75 -8.57 1.12 -0.37
N SER A 76 -8.57 0.75 -1.66
CA SER A 76 -7.99 -0.53 -2.11
C SER A 76 -6.49 -0.57 -1.86
N VAL A 77 -5.78 0.47 -2.28
CA VAL A 77 -4.32 0.60 -2.09
C VAL A 77 -3.94 0.56 -0.60
N GLN A 78 -4.74 1.18 0.29
CA GLN A 78 -4.51 1.14 1.73
C GLN A 78 -4.63 -0.28 2.30
N LYS A 79 -5.65 -1.03 1.90
CA LYS A 79 -5.82 -2.43 2.32
C LYS A 79 -4.67 -3.33 1.85
N GLU A 80 -4.19 -3.10 0.64
CA GLU A 80 -3.03 -3.83 0.10
C GLU A 80 -1.76 -3.50 0.89
N LEU A 81 -1.55 -2.21 1.24
CA LEU A 81 -0.43 -1.77 2.08
C LEU A 81 -0.49 -2.38 3.49
N GLU A 82 -1.67 -2.39 4.10
CA GLU A 82 -1.90 -2.99 5.43
C GLU A 82 -1.60 -4.50 5.41
N SER A 83 -2.04 -5.19 4.37
CA SER A 83 -1.77 -6.62 4.18
C SER A 83 -0.28 -6.89 4.01
N LEU A 84 0.41 -6.08 3.19
CA LEU A 84 1.86 -6.16 3.00
C LEU A 84 2.60 -5.89 4.31
N ALA A 85 2.24 -4.81 5.02
CA ALA A 85 2.85 -4.45 6.29
C ALA A 85 2.72 -5.58 7.32
N ALA A 86 1.51 -6.16 7.45
CA ALA A 86 1.27 -7.28 8.35
C ALA A 86 2.10 -8.52 7.97
N ALA A 87 2.16 -8.88 6.69
CA ALA A 87 2.96 -10.00 6.20
C ALA A 87 4.46 -9.82 6.44
N LYS A 88 4.94 -8.57 6.44
CA LYS A 88 6.36 -8.22 6.66
C LYS A 88 6.69 -7.84 8.10
N GLY A 89 5.72 -7.88 9.01
CA GLY A 89 5.94 -7.49 10.42
C GLY A 89 6.22 -6.00 10.62
N VAL A 90 5.75 -5.14 9.70
CA VAL A 90 5.88 -3.68 9.80
C VAL A 90 4.63 -3.12 10.46
N THR A 91 4.81 -2.35 11.53
CA THR A 91 3.71 -1.65 12.19
C THR A 91 3.44 -0.33 11.47
N LEU A 92 2.19 -0.12 11.05
CA LEU A 92 1.72 1.17 10.55
C LEU A 92 1.21 2.01 11.73
N GLU A 93 1.56 3.30 11.73
CA GLU A 93 1.07 4.23 12.73
C GLU A 93 -0.43 4.52 12.52
N THR A 94 -1.15 4.65 13.64
CA THR A 94 -2.52 5.14 13.59
C THR A 94 -2.50 6.62 13.22
N TYR A 95 -3.23 6.98 12.17
CA TYR A 95 -3.30 8.33 11.67
C TYR A 95 -4.75 8.75 11.42
N ASP A 96 -5.12 9.91 11.94
CA ASP A 96 -6.40 10.56 11.64
C ASP A 96 -6.18 11.70 10.64
N ALA A 97 -6.44 11.43 9.37
CA ALA A 97 -6.30 12.39 8.28
C ALA A 97 -7.19 13.63 8.48
N THR A 98 -8.32 13.50 9.20
CA THR A 98 -9.25 14.62 9.45
C THR A 98 -8.74 15.61 10.49
N SER A 99 -7.69 15.25 11.24
CA SER A 99 -7.03 16.15 12.19
C SER A 99 -5.98 17.07 11.55
N SER A 100 -5.63 16.83 10.29
CA SER A 100 -4.59 17.60 9.61
C SER A 100 -5.02 19.06 9.35
N SER A 101 -4.06 20.00 9.42
CA SER A 101 -4.32 21.43 9.14
C SER A 101 -4.85 21.64 7.73
N GLU A 102 -4.40 20.86 6.76
CA GLU A 102 -4.85 20.93 5.38
C GLU A 102 -6.28 20.44 5.21
N TYR A 103 -6.67 19.35 5.89
CA TYR A 103 -8.07 18.91 5.92
C TYR A 103 -8.96 19.99 6.51
N ASN A 104 -8.58 20.55 7.66
CA ASN A 104 -9.33 21.61 8.32
C ASN A 104 -9.48 22.85 7.43
N ARG A 105 -8.41 23.24 6.73
CA ARG A 105 -8.45 24.36 5.77
C ARG A 105 -9.41 24.12 4.62
N LEU A 106 -9.36 22.95 3.99
CA LEU A 106 -10.22 22.61 2.85
C LEU A 106 -11.67 22.37 3.28
N SER A 107 -11.90 21.74 4.42
CA SER A 107 -13.27 21.49 4.93
C SER A 107 -14.04 22.75 5.27
N ALA A 108 -13.34 23.86 5.54
CA ALA A 108 -13.95 25.17 5.77
C ALA A 108 -14.27 25.93 4.46
N MET A 109 -13.87 25.41 3.30
CA MET A 109 -14.11 26.03 1.99
C MET A 109 -15.35 25.43 1.32
N THR A 110 -15.97 26.21 0.43
CA THR A 110 -17.13 25.77 -0.35
C THR A 110 -17.07 26.28 -1.79
N GLY A 111 -17.86 25.68 -2.68
CA GLY A 111 -18.04 26.13 -4.06
C GLY A 111 -16.71 26.17 -4.84
N ALA A 112 -16.60 27.11 -5.74
CA ALA A 112 -15.44 27.21 -6.63
C ALA A 112 -14.09 27.44 -5.91
N ALA A 113 -14.09 28.00 -4.69
CA ALA A 113 -12.88 28.16 -3.90
C ALA A 113 -12.37 26.81 -3.39
N PHE A 114 -13.28 25.95 -2.90
CA PHE A 114 -12.96 24.58 -2.54
C PHE A 114 -12.46 23.80 -3.76
N ASP A 115 -13.21 23.81 -4.87
CA ASP A 115 -12.93 23.02 -6.06
C ASP A 115 -11.52 23.31 -6.61
N ARG A 116 -11.15 24.59 -6.75
CA ARG A 116 -9.81 24.96 -7.22
C ARG A 116 -8.71 24.55 -6.22
N SER A 117 -8.94 24.77 -4.92
CA SER A 117 -7.94 24.42 -3.89
C SER A 117 -7.74 22.93 -3.79
N PHE A 118 -8.81 22.14 -3.91
CA PHE A 118 -8.77 20.69 -3.94
C PHE A 118 -8.00 20.17 -5.17
N ALA A 119 -8.34 20.65 -6.38
CA ALA A 119 -7.66 20.22 -7.61
C ALA A 119 -6.15 20.52 -7.58
N ALA A 120 -5.77 21.75 -7.21
CA ALA A 120 -4.38 22.15 -7.09
C ALA A 120 -3.62 21.33 -6.04
N ARG A 121 -4.28 20.94 -4.95
CA ARG A 121 -3.70 20.05 -3.96
C ARG A 121 -3.50 18.64 -4.54
N ALA A 122 -4.52 18.06 -5.17
CA ALA A 122 -4.45 16.73 -5.75
C ALA A 122 -3.28 16.61 -6.73
N VAL A 123 -3.05 17.61 -7.59
CA VAL A 123 -1.87 17.67 -8.48
C VAL A 123 -0.58 17.55 -7.68
N ARG A 124 -0.38 18.40 -6.68
CA ARG A 124 0.86 18.41 -5.88
C ARG A 124 1.10 17.10 -5.13
N ASP A 125 0.06 16.53 -4.55
CA ASP A 125 0.20 15.35 -3.71
C ASP A 125 0.47 14.11 -4.56
N HIS A 126 -0.17 13.97 -5.73
CA HIS A 126 0.14 12.88 -6.66
C HIS A 126 1.54 13.00 -7.28
N GLN A 127 2.03 14.22 -7.58
CA GLN A 127 3.42 14.43 -8.02
C GLN A 127 4.42 13.95 -6.95
N LYS A 128 4.18 14.28 -5.69
CA LYS A 128 5.03 13.83 -4.56
C LYS A 128 4.96 12.31 -4.38
N ALA A 129 3.75 11.74 -4.43
CA ALA A 129 3.55 10.30 -4.30
C ALA A 129 4.27 9.53 -5.41
N ILE A 130 4.13 9.96 -6.68
CA ILE A 130 4.84 9.34 -7.82
C ILE A 130 6.36 9.39 -7.62
N SER A 131 6.89 10.52 -7.15
CA SER A 131 8.32 10.66 -6.86
C SER A 131 8.76 9.68 -5.76
N MET A 132 8.02 9.60 -4.66
CA MET A 132 8.29 8.70 -3.54
C MET A 132 8.26 7.23 -3.98
N TYR A 133 7.19 6.79 -4.66
CA TYR A 133 7.05 5.41 -5.14
C TYR A 133 8.11 5.04 -6.18
N THR A 134 8.41 5.95 -7.11
CA THR A 134 9.48 5.74 -8.11
C THR A 134 10.85 5.63 -7.45
N GLY A 135 11.11 6.45 -6.43
CA GLY A 135 12.33 6.39 -5.63
C GLY A 135 12.46 5.06 -4.88
N ALA A 136 11.39 4.62 -4.24
CA ALA A 136 11.34 3.34 -3.54
C ALA A 136 11.56 2.15 -4.48
N LEU A 137 10.90 2.15 -5.65
CA LEU A 137 11.01 1.06 -6.63
C LEU A 137 12.45 0.82 -7.10
N ARG A 138 13.26 1.88 -7.23
CA ARG A 138 14.67 1.74 -7.63
C ARG A 138 15.52 0.98 -6.62
N ASN A 139 15.14 1.05 -5.34
CA ASN A 139 15.93 0.51 -4.23
C ASN A 139 15.23 -0.67 -3.53
N ALA A 140 14.03 -1.02 -3.94
CA ALA A 140 13.30 -2.15 -3.37
C ALA A 140 13.84 -3.47 -3.90
N HIS A 141 14.14 -4.40 -3.00
CA HIS A 141 14.60 -5.76 -3.29
C HIS A 141 13.53 -6.81 -2.95
N ASP A 142 12.64 -6.51 -1.99
CA ASP A 142 11.54 -7.40 -1.63
C ASP A 142 10.54 -7.52 -2.79
N PRO A 143 10.22 -8.73 -3.28
CA PRO A 143 9.39 -8.92 -4.46
C PRO A 143 7.94 -8.50 -4.26
N GLU A 144 7.39 -8.66 -3.05
CA GLU A 144 6.00 -8.29 -2.75
C GLU A 144 5.87 -6.77 -2.66
N LEU A 145 6.84 -6.09 -2.05
CA LEU A 145 6.91 -4.63 -2.04
C LEU A 145 7.03 -4.08 -3.47
N ARG A 146 7.88 -4.66 -4.31
CA ARG A 146 8.00 -4.27 -5.71
C ARG A 146 6.68 -4.45 -6.46
N THR A 147 5.97 -5.55 -6.20
CA THR A 147 4.65 -5.81 -6.79
C THR A 147 3.65 -4.74 -6.37
N TYR A 148 3.55 -4.45 -5.07
CA TYR A 148 2.70 -3.38 -4.54
C TYR A 148 2.99 -2.02 -5.21
N ILE A 149 4.26 -1.63 -5.30
CA ILE A 149 4.66 -0.35 -5.91
C ILE A 149 4.29 -0.32 -7.41
N ASN A 150 4.57 -1.40 -8.14
CA ASN A 150 4.28 -1.49 -9.58
C ASN A 150 2.78 -1.45 -9.87
N ASN A 151 1.96 -2.04 -9.01
CA ASN A 151 0.49 -1.98 -9.13
C ASN A 151 -0.05 -0.59 -8.80
N THR A 152 0.53 0.10 -7.82
CA THR A 152 0.04 1.42 -7.37
C THR A 152 0.44 2.56 -8.31
N LEU A 153 1.65 2.54 -8.88
CA LEU A 153 2.16 3.64 -9.72
C LEU A 153 1.26 4.01 -10.91
N PRO A 154 0.65 3.07 -11.65
CA PRO A 154 -0.30 3.41 -12.72
C PRO A 154 -1.51 4.20 -12.22
N HIS A 155 -2.07 3.85 -11.07
CA HIS A 155 -3.18 4.58 -10.44
C HIS A 155 -2.79 6.01 -10.08
N LEU A 156 -1.63 6.19 -9.45
CA LEU A 156 -1.13 7.53 -9.09
C LEU A 156 -0.94 8.43 -10.33
N ARG A 157 -0.43 7.87 -11.42
CA ARG A 157 -0.24 8.62 -12.68
C ARG A 157 -1.57 8.98 -13.35
N MET A 158 -2.53 8.08 -13.32
CA MET A 158 -3.89 8.33 -13.82
C MET A 158 -4.55 9.44 -13.00
N HIS A 159 -4.50 9.37 -11.67
CA HIS A 159 -5.03 10.40 -10.79
C HIS A 159 -4.37 11.76 -11.02
N LEU A 160 -3.04 11.80 -11.21
CA LEU A 160 -2.35 13.05 -11.55
C LEU A 160 -2.90 13.65 -12.86
N THR A 161 -3.02 12.84 -13.90
CA THR A 161 -3.56 13.31 -15.19
C THR A 161 -4.97 13.88 -15.05
N GLU A 162 -5.83 13.20 -14.31
CA GLU A 162 -7.20 13.65 -14.05
C GLU A 162 -7.24 14.91 -13.19
N ALA A 163 -6.39 15.01 -12.15
CA ALA A 163 -6.26 16.20 -11.32
C ALA A 163 -5.81 17.43 -12.14
N GLU A 164 -4.83 17.27 -13.03
CA GLU A 164 -4.37 18.34 -13.94
C GLU A 164 -5.46 18.77 -14.93
N MET A 165 -6.26 17.81 -15.43
CA MET A 165 -7.41 18.15 -16.29
C MET A 165 -8.46 18.94 -15.52
N LEU A 166 -8.76 18.50 -14.29
CA LEU A 166 -9.71 19.17 -13.39
C LEU A 166 -9.24 20.59 -13.06
N GLU A 167 -7.98 20.77 -12.67
CA GLU A 167 -7.38 22.08 -12.34
C GLU A 167 -7.47 23.05 -13.54
N ARG A 168 -7.11 22.58 -14.74
CA ARG A 168 -7.23 23.38 -15.97
C ARG A 168 -8.67 23.76 -16.30
N GLY A 169 -9.62 22.85 -16.06
CA GLY A 169 -11.04 23.11 -16.27
C GLY A 169 -11.60 24.17 -15.33
N LEU A 170 -11.19 24.12 -14.07
CA LEU A 170 -11.62 25.06 -13.02
C LEU A 170 -10.94 26.44 -13.09
N GLY A 171 -9.80 26.56 -13.78
CA GLY A 171 -9.09 27.83 -13.97
C GLY A 171 -9.62 28.70 -15.13
N LYS A 172 -10.56 28.19 -15.92
CA LYS A 172 -11.14 28.88 -17.10
C LYS A 172 -12.48 29.54 -16.83
N GLY A 173 -13.00 29.45 -15.62
CA GLY A 173 -14.23 30.09 -15.13
C GLY A 173 -13.89 31.09 -14.04
#